data_f5d55f9ab402d3c3c5f2c183fcec1990
#
_entry.id   f5d55f9ab402d3c3c5f2c183fcec1990
#
_cell.length_a   1.000
_cell.length_b   1.000
_cell.length_c   1.000
_cell.angle_alpha   90.00
_cell.angle_beta   90.00
_cell.angle_gamma   90.00
#
_symmetry.space_group_name_H-M   'P 1'
#
loop_
_entity.id
_entity.type
_entity.pdbx_description
1 polymer ?
#
loop_
_entity_poly.entity_id
_entity_poly.type
_entity_poly.pdbx_seq_one_letter_code
_entity_poly.pdbx_strand_id
1 'polypeptide(L)'
;MERFGKLRETALKQGGTITAAQARALGCSRASLARWAARGRLERVAHGVYLLPEGMEDELFVLSLRSSRLVFSHETALFLNGLAERTPARHAATFPRSAVPREGVRDALRCHYVARELLDLGRTVRRTSFGNEVPCYDAERTICDLVRSRNKMDEETFLAGLRLYAVRPDKDLGRLDAYARRLRVSRAVARFLEVLL
;
A
#
# COMPACT_ATOMS: atom_id res chain seq x y z
N MET A 1 -9.50 -33.75 -3.29
CA MET A 1 -9.79 -32.95 -2.05
C MET A 1 -8.56 -32.28 -1.48
N GLU A 2 -7.41 -32.92 -1.51
CA GLU A 2 -6.13 -32.44 -0.93
C GLU A 2 -5.65 -31.07 -1.46
N ARG A 3 -5.71 -30.82 -2.77
CA ARG A 3 -5.23 -29.54 -3.38
C ARG A 3 -6.03 -28.31 -2.95
N PHE A 4 -7.35 -28.43 -2.77
CA PHE A 4 -8.16 -27.32 -2.28
C PHE A 4 -7.88 -27.05 -0.79
N GLY A 5 -7.61 -28.09 0.01
CA GLY A 5 -7.22 -27.94 1.42
C GLY A 5 -5.94 -27.12 1.57
N LYS A 6 -4.89 -27.44 0.80
CA LYS A 6 -3.62 -26.68 0.78
C LYS A 6 -3.82 -25.23 0.33
N LEU A 7 -4.65 -25.02 -0.71
CA LEU A 7 -5.00 -23.67 -1.19
C LEU A 7 -5.72 -22.87 -0.10
N ARG A 8 -6.72 -23.46 0.55
CA ARG A 8 -7.50 -22.84 1.62
C ARG A 8 -6.62 -22.45 2.82
N GLU A 9 -5.75 -23.35 3.25
CA GLU A 9 -4.79 -23.08 4.33
C GLU A 9 -3.87 -21.91 3.99
N THR A 10 -3.34 -21.87 2.76
CA THR A 10 -2.49 -20.76 2.29
C THR A 10 -3.27 -19.45 2.23
N ALA A 11 -4.50 -19.48 1.71
CA ALA A 11 -5.35 -18.29 1.64
C ALA A 11 -5.70 -17.73 3.02
N LEU A 12 -6.03 -18.60 4.00
CA LEU A 12 -6.37 -18.17 5.36
C LEU A 12 -5.22 -17.41 6.05
N LYS A 13 -3.96 -17.76 5.77
CA LYS A 13 -2.78 -17.02 6.26
C LYS A 13 -2.66 -15.61 5.69
N GLN A 14 -3.48 -15.24 4.70
CA GLN A 14 -3.49 -13.98 3.96
C GLN A 14 -4.89 -13.35 3.94
N GLY A 15 -5.65 -13.48 5.03
CA GLY A 15 -7.00 -12.95 5.14
C GLY A 15 -8.05 -13.63 4.23
N GLY A 16 -7.75 -14.82 3.72
CA GLY A 16 -8.61 -15.55 2.79
C GLY A 16 -8.31 -15.29 1.32
N THR A 17 -7.39 -14.40 0.99
CA THR A 17 -7.05 -14.05 -0.40
C THR A 17 -5.99 -14.99 -0.96
N ILE A 18 -6.13 -15.40 -2.22
CA ILE A 18 -5.14 -16.20 -2.96
C ILE A 18 -5.02 -15.73 -4.41
N THR A 19 -3.80 -15.61 -4.92
CA THR A 19 -3.57 -15.30 -6.33
C THR A 19 -3.52 -16.56 -7.20
N ALA A 20 -3.83 -16.43 -8.49
CA ALA A 20 -3.68 -17.52 -9.45
C ALA A 20 -2.22 -18.00 -9.56
N ALA A 21 -1.24 -17.13 -9.30
CA ALA A 21 0.19 -17.51 -9.27
C ALA A 21 0.49 -18.42 -8.07
N GLN A 22 0.05 -18.03 -6.87
CA GLN A 22 0.18 -18.85 -5.66
C GLN A 22 -0.56 -20.19 -5.80
N ALA A 23 -1.79 -20.17 -6.32
CA ALA A 23 -2.56 -21.39 -6.58
C ALA A 23 -1.82 -22.33 -7.55
N ARG A 24 -1.17 -21.78 -8.59
CA ARG A 24 -0.36 -22.56 -9.54
C ARG A 24 0.84 -23.19 -8.84
N ALA A 25 1.53 -22.47 -7.97
CA ALA A 25 2.65 -23.00 -7.18
C ALA A 25 2.20 -24.18 -6.28
N LEU A 26 0.94 -24.18 -5.84
CA LEU A 26 0.30 -25.29 -5.11
C LEU A 26 -0.23 -26.43 -6.02
N GLY A 27 0.06 -26.37 -7.32
CA GLY A 27 -0.37 -27.37 -8.31
C GLY A 27 -1.85 -27.26 -8.72
N CYS A 28 -2.49 -26.10 -8.49
CA CYS A 28 -3.86 -25.85 -8.88
C CYS A 28 -3.91 -25.24 -10.28
N SER A 29 -4.69 -25.82 -11.20
CA SER A 29 -4.88 -25.29 -12.56
C SER A 29 -5.88 -24.14 -12.58
N ARG A 30 -5.86 -23.32 -13.66
CA ARG A 30 -6.89 -22.30 -13.91
C ARG A 30 -8.30 -22.91 -13.97
N ALA A 31 -8.43 -24.08 -14.58
CA ALA A 31 -9.70 -24.82 -14.64
C ALA A 31 -10.21 -25.21 -13.24
N SER A 32 -9.30 -25.60 -12.34
CA SER A 32 -9.66 -25.86 -10.94
C SER A 32 -10.17 -24.62 -10.22
N LEU A 33 -9.51 -23.47 -10.40
CA LEU A 33 -9.94 -22.19 -9.82
C LEU A 33 -11.32 -21.77 -10.35
N ALA A 34 -11.54 -21.85 -11.68
CA ALA A 34 -12.83 -21.55 -12.29
C ALA A 34 -13.94 -22.45 -11.76
N ARG A 35 -13.67 -23.75 -11.64
CA ARG A 35 -14.64 -24.74 -11.10
C ARG A 35 -14.97 -24.46 -9.62
N TRP A 36 -14.00 -24.09 -8.80
CA TRP A 36 -14.24 -23.72 -7.40
C TRP A 36 -15.00 -22.41 -7.27
N ALA A 37 -14.73 -21.44 -8.14
CA ALA A 37 -15.51 -20.20 -8.20
C ALA A 37 -16.97 -20.47 -8.62
N ALA A 38 -17.19 -21.28 -9.66
CA ALA A 38 -18.53 -21.65 -10.09
C ALA A 38 -19.36 -22.43 -9.03
N ARG A 39 -18.67 -23.09 -8.09
CA ARG A 39 -19.29 -23.81 -6.96
C ARG A 39 -19.38 -22.97 -5.68
N GLY A 40 -19.11 -21.68 -5.72
CA GLY A 40 -19.14 -20.79 -4.56
C GLY A 40 -18.07 -21.05 -3.50
N ARG A 41 -17.04 -21.86 -3.82
CA ARG A 41 -15.91 -22.14 -2.89
C ARG A 41 -14.82 -21.06 -2.94
N LEU A 42 -14.82 -20.24 -3.97
CA LEU A 42 -13.98 -19.07 -4.15
C LEU A 42 -14.83 -17.98 -4.80
N GLU A 43 -14.57 -16.74 -4.43
CA GLU A 43 -15.06 -15.55 -5.13
C GLU A 43 -13.91 -14.94 -5.93
N ARG A 44 -14.17 -14.51 -7.17
CA ARG A 44 -13.16 -13.82 -7.97
C ARG A 44 -13.29 -12.31 -7.78
N VAL A 45 -12.44 -11.73 -6.91
CA VAL A 45 -12.46 -10.30 -6.56
C VAL A 45 -11.70 -9.42 -7.57
N ALA A 46 -10.70 -10.01 -8.28
CA ALA A 46 -10.00 -9.31 -9.35
C ALA A 46 -9.44 -10.31 -10.38
N HIS A 47 -8.81 -9.80 -11.44
CA HIS A 47 -8.15 -10.68 -12.43
C HIS A 47 -7.05 -11.50 -11.79
N GLY A 48 -7.23 -12.82 -11.70
CA GLY A 48 -6.28 -13.74 -11.07
C GLY A 48 -6.20 -13.64 -9.55
N VAL A 49 -7.18 -13.02 -8.89
CA VAL A 49 -7.28 -12.91 -7.42
C VAL A 49 -8.60 -13.50 -6.97
N TYR A 50 -8.51 -14.38 -6.00
CA TYR A 50 -9.67 -15.11 -5.46
C TYR A 50 -9.72 -14.94 -3.94
N LEU A 51 -10.92 -14.91 -3.40
CA LEU A 51 -11.22 -14.82 -1.98
C LEU A 51 -11.99 -16.06 -1.54
N LEU A 52 -11.69 -16.57 -0.35
CA LEU A 52 -12.53 -17.58 0.30
C LEU A 52 -13.83 -16.94 0.78
N PRO A 53 -14.99 -17.66 0.80
CA PRO A 53 -16.25 -17.13 1.28
C PRO A 53 -16.20 -16.63 2.74
N GLU A 54 -15.37 -17.26 3.57
CA GLU A 54 -15.11 -16.86 4.96
C GLU A 54 -13.98 -15.83 5.11
N GLY A 55 -13.35 -15.41 4.01
CA GLY A 55 -12.25 -14.44 4.00
C GLY A 55 -12.76 -12.99 4.05
N MET A 56 -11.88 -12.09 4.45
CA MET A 56 -12.08 -10.65 4.32
C MET A 56 -11.17 -10.11 3.20
N GLU A 57 -11.74 -9.31 2.30
CA GLU A 57 -10.97 -8.72 1.21
C GLU A 57 -9.89 -7.78 1.75
N ASP A 58 -8.64 -8.05 1.41
CA ASP A 58 -7.54 -7.14 1.60
C ASP A 58 -7.52 -6.14 0.44
N GLU A 59 -8.23 -5.03 0.61
CA GLU A 59 -8.39 -3.99 -0.42
C GLU A 59 -7.04 -3.46 -0.92
N LEU A 60 -6.09 -3.20 -0.02
CA LEU A 60 -4.75 -2.72 -0.39
C LEU A 60 -4.01 -3.72 -1.27
N PHE A 61 -4.06 -5.00 -0.89
CA PHE A 61 -3.43 -6.05 -1.67
C PHE A 61 -4.08 -6.20 -3.04
N VAL A 62 -5.41 -6.25 -3.11
CA VAL A 62 -6.15 -6.34 -4.38
C VAL A 62 -5.86 -5.14 -5.29
N LEU A 63 -5.84 -3.92 -4.74
CA LEU A 63 -5.49 -2.70 -5.49
C LEU A 63 -4.05 -2.75 -6.02
N SER A 64 -3.08 -3.23 -5.22
CA SER A 64 -1.69 -3.38 -5.64
C SER A 64 -1.53 -4.33 -6.83
N LEU A 65 -2.33 -5.40 -6.88
CA LEU A 65 -2.32 -6.37 -7.98
C LEU A 65 -2.97 -5.84 -9.26
N ARG A 66 -3.86 -4.83 -9.16
CA ARG A 66 -4.50 -4.18 -10.32
C ARG A 66 -3.57 -3.23 -11.06
N SER A 67 -2.48 -2.77 -10.43
CA SER A 67 -1.50 -1.86 -11.05
C SER A 67 -0.09 -2.05 -10.50
N SER A 68 0.81 -2.56 -11.33
CA SER A 68 2.24 -2.74 -10.99
C SER A 68 3.00 -1.42 -10.81
N ARG A 69 2.42 -0.29 -11.22
CA ARG A 69 3.02 1.04 -11.11
C ARG A 69 2.55 1.82 -9.87
N LEU A 70 1.68 1.22 -9.07
CA LEU A 70 1.15 1.80 -7.84
C LEU A 70 2.19 1.68 -6.73
N VAL A 71 2.35 2.75 -5.95
CA VAL A 71 3.07 2.75 -4.67
C VAL A 71 2.17 3.45 -3.66
N PHE A 72 1.76 2.77 -2.59
CA PHE A 72 0.98 3.41 -1.52
C PHE A 72 1.78 4.54 -0.89
N SER A 73 1.11 5.66 -0.63
CA SER A 73 1.74 6.92 -0.25
C SER A 73 0.85 7.74 0.69
N HIS A 74 1.35 8.87 1.16
CA HIS A 74 0.61 9.83 1.99
C HIS A 74 -0.06 9.14 3.18
N GLU A 75 -1.37 9.34 3.39
CA GLU A 75 -2.10 8.83 4.55
C GLU A 75 -2.08 7.29 4.63
N THR A 76 -2.13 6.59 3.49
CA THR A 76 -2.02 5.13 3.49
C THR A 76 -0.62 4.67 3.88
N ALA A 77 0.42 5.35 3.42
CA ALA A 77 1.78 5.04 3.84
C ALA A 77 2.05 5.41 5.30
N LEU A 78 1.42 6.47 5.83
CA LEU A 78 1.43 6.75 7.27
C LEU A 78 0.94 5.54 8.06
N PHE A 79 -0.25 5.04 7.73
CA PHE A 79 -0.82 3.88 8.40
C PHE A 79 0.08 2.64 8.26
N LEU A 80 0.53 2.31 7.04
CA LEU A 80 1.38 1.15 6.79
C LEU A 80 2.77 1.23 7.45
N ASN A 81 3.26 2.43 7.77
CA ASN A 81 4.50 2.65 8.50
C ASN A 81 4.29 2.78 10.03
N GLY A 82 3.07 2.62 10.55
CA GLY A 82 2.76 2.80 11.96
C GLY A 82 2.85 4.27 12.43
N LEU A 83 2.65 5.21 11.52
CA LEU A 83 2.64 6.65 11.77
C LEU A 83 1.21 7.24 11.81
N ALA A 84 0.22 6.39 11.82
CA ALA A 84 -1.19 6.73 12.04
C ALA A 84 -1.88 5.53 12.70
N GLU A 85 -2.79 5.81 13.64
CA GLU A 85 -3.53 4.79 14.39
C GLU A 85 -4.71 4.23 13.57
N ARG A 86 -5.23 5.02 12.63
CA ARG A 86 -6.42 4.68 11.85
C ARG A 86 -6.11 4.56 10.37
N THR A 87 -6.80 3.65 9.70
CA THR A 87 -6.82 3.61 8.24
C THR A 87 -7.47 4.87 7.69
N PRO A 88 -6.94 5.45 6.60
CA PRO A 88 -7.58 6.59 5.96
C PRO A 88 -8.93 6.18 5.36
N ALA A 89 -9.91 7.10 5.39
CA ALA A 89 -11.23 6.88 4.78
C ALA A 89 -11.15 6.63 3.26
N ARG A 90 -10.12 7.13 2.61
CA ARG A 90 -9.79 6.84 1.21
C ARG A 90 -8.31 6.61 1.08
N HIS A 91 -7.93 5.47 0.55
CA HIS A 91 -6.53 5.13 0.34
C HIS A 91 -5.85 6.04 -0.68
N ALA A 92 -4.56 6.31 -0.49
CA ALA A 92 -3.74 7.15 -1.33
C ALA A 92 -2.59 6.36 -1.96
N ALA A 93 -2.34 6.59 -3.23
CA ALA A 93 -1.22 5.99 -3.94
C ALA A 93 -0.58 6.96 -4.94
N THR A 94 0.71 6.77 -5.18
CA THR A 94 1.49 7.55 -6.14
C THR A 94 1.76 6.72 -7.39
N PHE A 95 1.63 7.37 -8.54
CA PHE A 95 1.89 6.84 -9.87
C PHE A 95 2.91 7.72 -10.60
N PRO A 96 3.64 7.19 -11.60
CA PRO A 96 4.40 8.03 -12.51
C PRO A 96 3.44 8.87 -13.36
N ARG A 97 3.80 10.12 -13.69
CA ARG A 97 2.97 11.02 -14.52
C ARG A 97 2.54 10.43 -15.86
N SER A 98 3.32 9.52 -16.40
CA SER A 98 3.02 8.81 -17.65
C SER A 98 2.00 7.67 -17.48
N ALA A 99 1.57 7.35 -16.25
CA ALA A 99 0.59 6.30 -16.02
C ALA A 99 -0.82 6.88 -16.00
N VAL A 100 -1.73 6.16 -16.66
CA VAL A 100 -3.17 6.37 -16.54
C VAL A 100 -3.74 5.15 -15.80
N PRO A 101 -4.02 5.26 -14.49
CA PRO A 101 -4.66 4.17 -13.74
C PRO A 101 -6.02 3.83 -14.36
N ARG A 102 -6.35 2.55 -14.38
CA ARG A 102 -7.69 2.10 -14.82
C ARG A 102 -8.76 2.71 -13.91
N GLU A 103 -9.95 2.90 -14.46
CA GLU A 103 -11.08 3.53 -13.76
C GLU A 103 -11.30 2.98 -12.36
N GLY A 104 -11.50 1.69 -12.18
CA GLY A 104 -11.72 1.09 -10.86
C GLY A 104 -10.55 1.24 -9.85
N VAL A 105 -9.31 1.53 -10.32
CA VAL A 105 -8.19 1.87 -9.44
C VAL A 105 -8.23 3.37 -9.09
N ARG A 106 -8.53 4.21 -10.07
CA ARG A 106 -8.61 5.66 -9.91
C ARG A 106 -9.74 6.06 -8.97
N ASP A 107 -10.88 5.38 -9.05
CA ASP A 107 -12.05 5.70 -8.23
C ASP A 107 -11.89 5.25 -6.78
N ALA A 108 -11.20 4.12 -6.55
CA ALA A 108 -10.88 3.61 -5.22
C ALA A 108 -9.79 4.41 -4.49
N LEU A 109 -8.93 5.14 -5.22
CA LEU A 109 -7.74 5.77 -4.65
C LEU A 109 -7.73 7.30 -4.83
N ARG A 110 -7.14 8.00 -3.85
CA ARG A 110 -6.59 9.34 -4.07
C ARG A 110 -5.26 9.18 -4.80
N CYS A 111 -5.25 9.52 -6.10
CA CYS A 111 -4.08 9.36 -6.95
C CYS A 111 -3.17 10.58 -6.89
N HIS A 112 -1.89 10.36 -6.59
CA HIS A 112 -0.81 11.34 -6.66
C HIS A 112 0.11 10.99 -7.83
N TYR A 113 0.79 11.98 -8.40
CA TYR A 113 1.64 11.79 -9.56
C TYR A 113 3.00 12.43 -9.37
N VAL A 114 4.05 11.67 -9.71
CA VAL A 114 5.44 12.14 -9.66
C VAL A 114 6.15 11.89 -11.00
N ALA A 115 7.26 12.57 -11.20
CA ALA A 115 8.16 12.24 -12.30
C ALA A 115 8.70 10.81 -12.11
N ARG A 116 8.97 10.12 -13.23
CA ARG A 116 9.34 8.68 -13.20
C ARG A 116 10.57 8.41 -12.32
N GLU A 117 11.55 9.29 -12.37
CA GLU A 117 12.80 9.21 -11.58
C GLU A 117 12.60 9.38 -10.07
N LEU A 118 11.44 9.86 -9.65
CA LEU A 118 11.07 10.03 -8.24
C LEU A 118 10.15 8.93 -7.72
N LEU A 119 9.66 8.03 -8.60
CA LEU A 119 8.72 6.98 -8.20
C LEU A 119 9.37 5.97 -7.27
N ASP A 120 10.61 5.59 -7.55
CA ASP A 120 11.31 4.56 -6.78
C ASP A 120 12.09 5.15 -5.57
N LEU A 121 12.09 6.47 -5.41
CA LEU A 121 12.70 7.13 -4.26
C LEU A 121 11.92 6.80 -2.98
N GLY A 122 12.53 6.05 -2.07
CA GLY A 122 11.92 5.59 -0.82
C GLY A 122 10.89 4.47 -0.99
N ARG A 123 10.84 3.82 -2.18
CA ARG A 123 9.96 2.67 -2.40
C ARG A 123 10.44 1.46 -1.62
N THR A 124 9.54 0.85 -0.89
CA THR A 124 9.74 -0.34 -0.08
C THR A 124 8.52 -1.25 -0.15
N VAL A 125 8.51 -2.28 0.67
CA VAL A 125 7.36 -3.17 0.87
C VAL A 125 6.88 -3.05 2.30
N ARG A 126 5.56 -3.03 2.50
CA ARG A 126 4.92 -3.08 3.81
C ARG A 126 3.87 -4.16 3.83
N ARG A 127 3.59 -4.68 5.02
CA ARG A 127 2.52 -5.67 5.21
C ARG A 127 1.22 -4.98 5.59
N THR A 128 0.15 -5.43 4.96
CA THR A 128 -1.22 -5.06 5.35
C THR A 128 -1.60 -5.72 6.67
N SER A 129 -2.73 -5.33 7.25
CA SER A 129 -3.29 -5.99 8.44
C SER A 129 -3.60 -7.48 8.23
N PHE A 130 -3.70 -7.93 6.99
CA PHE A 130 -3.90 -9.31 6.59
C PHE A 130 -2.59 -10.07 6.31
N GLY A 131 -1.43 -9.42 6.49
CA GLY A 131 -0.11 -10.01 6.28
C GLY A 131 0.39 -10.01 4.83
N ASN A 132 -0.40 -9.49 3.87
CA ASN A 132 0.01 -9.41 2.47
C ASN A 132 1.02 -8.27 2.24
N GLU A 133 2.00 -8.52 1.37
CA GLU A 133 3.01 -7.53 1.02
C GLU A 133 2.51 -6.61 -0.10
N VAL A 134 2.64 -5.31 0.12
CA VAL A 134 2.23 -4.27 -0.83
C VAL A 134 3.33 -3.23 -1.04
N PRO A 135 3.47 -2.67 -2.25
CA PRO A 135 4.43 -1.59 -2.51
C PRO A 135 4.01 -0.33 -1.78
N CYS A 136 4.91 0.24 -0.99
CA CYS A 136 4.66 1.42 -0.18
C CYS A 136 5.91 2.31 -0.14
N TYR A 137 5.77 3.58 0.18
CA TYR A 137 6.91 4.41 0.56
C TYR A 137 7.31 4.16 2.01
N ASP A 138 8.63 4.30 2.28
CA ASP A 138 9.17 4.27 3.63
C ASP A 138 8.72 5.49 4.46
N ALA A 139 9.07 5.51 5.75
CA ALA A 139 8.66 6.56 6.66
C ALA A 139 9.21 7.94 6.23
N GLU A 140 10.47 8.02 5.85
CA GLU A 140 11.15 9.25 5.46
C GLU A 140 10.56 9.86 4.21
N ARG A 141 10.30 9.01 3.18
CA ARG A 141 9.62 9.48 1.98
C ARG A 141 8.20 9.92 2.28
N THR A 142 7.49 9.20 3.13
CA THR A 142 6.13 9.52 3.53
C THR A 142 6.07 10.90 4.19
N ILE A 143 6.98 11.22 5.12
CA ILE A 143 7.07 12.56 5.74
C ILE A 143 7.29 13.66 4.69
N CYS A 144 8.17 13.44 3.72
CA CYS A 144 8.37 14.40 2.64
C CYS A 144 7.09 14.62 1.80
N ASP A 145 6.36 13.56 1.48
CA ASP A 145 5.11 13.64 0.71
C ASP A 145 4.00 14.34 1.51
N LEU A 146 3.91 14.13 2.83
CA LEU A 146 2.99 14.86 3.72
C LEU A 146 3.27 16.36 3.70
N VAL A 147 4.52 16.75 3.96
CA VAL A 147 4.93 18.16 3.97
C VAL A 147 4.62 18.83 2.63
N ARG A 148 4.87 18.12 1.53
CA ARG A 148 4.58 18.59 0.17
C ARG A 148 3.10 18.79 -0.11
N SER A 149 2.26 17.95 0.49
CA SER A 149 0.81 17.90 0.25
C SER A 149 0.00 18.53 1.40
N ARG A 150 0.63 19.22 2.35
CA ARG A 150 0.03 19.74 3.57
C ARG A 150 -1.33 20.43 3.36
N ASN A 151 -1.43 21.29 2.34
CA ASN A 151 -2.65 22.05 2.08
C ASN A 151 -3.84 21.21 1.56
N LYS A 152 -3.62 19.91 1.30
CA LYS A 152 -4.63 18.98 0.77
C LYS A 152 -4.97 17.87 1.76
N MET A 153 -4.47 17.96 2.97
CA MET A 153 -4.65 16.92 3.99
C MET A 153 -5.23 17.54 5.27
N ASP A 154 -5.86 16.70 6.05
CA ASP A 154 -6.35 17.06 7.37
C ASP A 154 -5.17 17.44 8.29
N GLU A 155 -5.32 18.55 9.02
CA GLU A 155 -4.25 19.10 9.86
C GLU A 155 -3.92 18.19 11.04
N GLU A 156 -4.93 17.56 11.64
CA GLU A 156 -4.75 16.64 12.77
C GLU A 156 -3.92 15.42 12.34
N THR A 157 -4.30 14.79 11.23
CA THR A 157 -3.58 13.65 10.62
C THR A 157 -2.14 14.03 10.28
N PHE A 158 -1.93 15.22 9.72
CA PHE A 158 -0.59 15.72 9.39
C PHE A 158 0.29 15.87 10.63
N LEU A 159 -0.21 16.57 11.67
CA LEU A 159 0.55 16.81 12.90
C LEU A 159 0.79 15.52 13.68
N ALA A 160 -0.20 14.63 13.76
CA ALA A 160 -0.07 13.32 14.40
C ALA A 160 1.04 12.47 13.74
N GLY A 161 1.04 12.39 12.41
CA GLY A 161 2.06 11.66 11.66
C GLY A 161 3.47 12.20 11.88
N LEU A 162 3.64 13.52 11.92
CA LEU A 162 4.94 14.14 12.21
C LEU A 162 5.41 13.87 13.66
N ARG A 163 4.51 13.95 14.64
CA ARG A 163 4.83 13.66 16.05
C ARG A 163 5.25 12.20 16.23
N LEU A 164 4.51 11.27 15.64
CA LEU A 164 4.85 9.85 15.70
C LEU A 164 6.18 9.55 15.01
N TYR A 165 6.48 10.24 13.92
CA TYR A 165 7.79 10.12 13.27
C TYR A 165 8.92 10.69 14.15
N ALA A 166 8.72 11.84 14.79
CA ALA A 166 9.73 12.49 15.61
C ALA A 166 10.20 11.61 16.80
N VAL A 167 9.31 10.82 17.38
CA VAL A 167 9.62 9.92 18.51
C VAL A 167 10.09 8.53 18.07
N ARG A 168 10.09 8.21 16.77
CA ARG A 168 10.56 6.90 16.28
C ARG A 168 12.04 6.67 16.60
N PRO A 169 12.40 5.50 17.15
CA PRO A 169 13.81 5.17 17.43
C PRO A 169 14.58 4.82 16.14
N ASP A 170 13.88 4.33 15.09
CA ASP A 170 14.45 3.88 13.82
C ASP A 170 14.37 4.93 12.70
N LYS A 171 14.08 6.21 13.05
CA LYS A 171 14.09 7.32 12.09
C LYS A 171 15.48 7.56 11.52
N ASP A 172 15.54 7.79 10.21
CA ASP A 172 16.79 8.10 9.50
C ASP A 172 16.75 9.54 8.98
N LEU A 173 17.27 10.49 9.79
CA LEU A 173 17.29 11.91 9.45
C LEU A 173 18.17 12.21 8.23
N GLY A 174 19.24 11.43 8.00
CA GLY A 174 20.09 11.57 6.83
C GLY A 174 19.35 11.21 5.55
N ARG A 175 18.59 10.11 5.57
CA ARG A 175 17.71 9.68 4.48
C ARG A 175 16.60 10.68 4.25
N LEU A 176 15.98 11.18 5.31
CA LEU A 176 14.93 12.19 5.24
C LEU A 176 15.43 13.46 4.54
N ASP A 177 16.61 13.98 4.92
CA ASP A 177 17.20 15.16 4.28
C ASP A 177 17.54 14.89 2.80
N ALA A 178 18.11 13.72 2.46
CA ALA A 178 18.38 13.34 1.09
C ALA A 178 17.10 13.32 0.23
N TYR A 179 16.00 12.77 0.75
CA TYR A 179 14.70 12.76 0.05
C TYR A 179 14.09 14.15 -0.04
N ALA A 180 14.16 14.94 1.03
CA ALA A 180 13.64 16.30 1.08
C ALA A 180 14.30 17.20 0.02
N ARG A 181 15.62 17.07 -0.19
CA ARG A 181 16.35 17.76 -1.28
C ARG A 181 15.83 17.35 -2.64
N ARG A 182 15.71 16.06 -2.91
CA ARG A 182 15.22 15.55 -4.21
C ARG A 182 13.78 15.96 -4.50
N LEU A 183 12.95 16.04 -3.46
CA LEU A 183 11.54 16.43 -3.55
C LEU A 183 11.34 17.95 -3.44
N ARG A 184 12.40 18.73 -3.21
CA ARG A 184 12.41 20.20 -3.08
C ARG A 184 11.55 20.70 -1.90
N VAL A 185 11.60 19.99 -0.78
CA VAL A 185 10.85 20.32 0.45
C VAL A 185 11.74 20.52 1.68
N SER A 186 13.08 20.59 1.54
CA SER A 186 14.04 20.64 2.66
C SER A 186 13.72 21.72 3.68
N ARG A 187 13.44 22.96 3.24
CA ARG A 187 13.10 24.07 4.17
C ARG A 187 11.84 23.77 4.98
N ALA A 188 10.83 23.21 4.35
CA ALA A 188 9.57 22.89 5.01
C ALA A 188 9.74 21.74 6.00
N VAL A 189 10.48 20.68 5.62
CA VAL A 189 10.78 19.55 6.50
C VAL A 189 11.59 20.01 7.69
N ALA A 190 12.67 20.80 7.50
CA ALA A 190 13.50 21.33 8.59
C ALA A 190 12.66 22.13 9.59
N ARG A 191 11.82 23.04 9.13
CA ARG A 191 10.95 23.88 9.98
C ARG A 191 10.03 23.04 10.88
N PHE A 192 9.51 21.91 10.40
CA PHE A 192 8.66 21.05 11.24
C PHE A 192 9.48 20.23 12.24
N LEU A 193 10.66 19.77 11.84
CA LEU A 193 11.53 18.99 12.73
C LEU A 193 12.13 19.86 13.85
N GLU A 194 12.50 21.11 13.58
CA GLU A 194 13.00 22.07 14.60
C GLU A 194 11.98 22.32 15.72
N VAL A 195 10.69 22.15 15.45
CA VAL A 195 9.62 22.32 16.45
C VAL A 195 9.35 21.03 17.23
N LEU A 196 9.68 19.86 16.65
CA LEU A 196 9.30 18.55 17.19
C LEU A 196 10.46 17.75 17.77
N LEU A 197 11.71 18.11 17.50
CA LEU A 197 12.94 17.49 18.02
C LEU A 197 13.64 18.39 19.01
#